data_ab3d3e6ec477e996b8de28847a2baab0
#
_entry.id   ab3d3e6ec477e996b8de28847a2baab0
#
_cell.length_a   1.000
_cell.length_b   1.000
_cell.length_c   1.000
_cell.angle_alpha   90.00
_cell.angle_beta   90.00
_cell.angle_gamma   90.00
#
_symmetry.space_group_name_H-M   'P 1'
#
loop_
_entity.id
_entity.type
_entity.pdbx_description
1 polymer ?
#
loop_
_entity_poly.entity_id
_entity_poly.type
_entity_poly.pdbx_seq_one_letter_code
_entity_poly.pdbx_strand_id
1 'polypeptide(L)'
;IIGVKQKYNLSEKTLLQENVEALDFWSDLSKNLKPKNKAKKILIDYLQIEFGIMRKHILRDNSLKTFNLSPTVIYLTDLNKCVIFDIKKPELEVFDDISEFDVSMSSECLDMIMKHPYGRGTITINGRFTANYKRFNKFLDQTNLYYYNNIGRYLGKNLKISEITNQKNFYTRLLKDT
;
A
#
# COMPACT_ATOMS: atom_id res chain seq x y z
N ILE A 1 22.15 -12.67 -10.49
CA ILE A 1 22.96 -13.90 -10.33
C ILE A 1 24.19 -13.85 -11.26
N ILE A 2 24.01 -13.60 -12.58
CA ILE A 2 25.15 -13.54 -13.54
C ILE A 2 26.19 -12.46 -13.14
N GLY A 3 25.74 -11.27 -12.73
CA GLY A 3 26.64 -10.20 -12.29
C GLY A 3 27.45 -10.53 -11.03
N VAL A 4 26.84 -11.25 -10.09
CA VAL A 4 27.52 -11.73 -8.87
C VAL A 4 28.56 -12.79 -9.22
N LYS A 5 28.20 -13.74 -10.10
CA LYS A 5 29.10 -14.79 -10.57
C LYS A 5 30.36 -14.20 -11.24
N GLN A 6 30.19 -13.20 -12.11
CA GLN A 6 31.30 -12.52 -12.77
C GLN A 6 32.18 -11.74 -11.79
N LYS A 7 31.58 -11.03 -10.84
CA LYS A 7 32.31 -10.18 -9.89
C LYS A 7 33.17 -10.98 -8.89
N TYR A 8 32.66 -12.14 -8.43
CA TYR A 8 33.27 -12.93 -7.36
C TYR A 8 33.83 -14.27 -7.85
N ASN A 9 33.80 -14.55 -9.15
CA ASN A 9 34.25 -15.79 -9.77
C ASN A 9 33.73 -17.07 -9.10
N LEU A 10 32.46 -17.03 -8.69
CA LEU A 10 31.80 -18.14 -8.02
C LEU A 10 31.28 -19.19 -9.02
N SER A 11 31.37 -20.45 -8.67
CA SER A 11 30.78 -21.54 -9.46
C SER A 11 29.26 -21.54 -9.29
N GLU A 12 28.56 -22.11 -10.27
CA GLU A 12 27.09 -22.27 -10.20
C GLU A 12 26.65 -23.13 -9.01
N LYS A 13 27.42 -24.19 -8.74
CA LYS A 13 27.20 -25.08 -7.61
C LYS A 13 27.34 -24.35 -6.26
N THR A 14 28.36 -23.50 -6.11
CA THR A 14 28.57 -22.68 -4.91
C THR A 14 27.42 -21.70 -4.69
N LEU A 15 26.97 -21.01 -5.75
CA LEU A 15 25.85 -20.07 -5.66
C LEU A 15 24.52 -20.79 -5.28
N LEU A 16 24.29 -21.99 -5.80
CA LEU A 16 23.10 -22.77 -5.44
C LEU A 16 23.17 -23.24 -3.98
N GLN A 17 24.33 -23.69 -3.51
CA GLN A 17 24.51 -24.13 -2.13
C GLN A 17 24.33 -22.96 -1.15
N GLU A 18 24.92 -21.80 -1.39
CA GLU A 18 24.74 -20.60 -0.56
C GLU A 18 23.27 -20.15 -0.52
N ASN A 19 22.54 -20.25 -1.64
CA ASN A 19 21.11 -19.93 -1.67
C ASN A 19 20.28 -20.93 -0.82
N VAL A 20 20.59 -22.22 -0.86
CA VAL A 20 19.91 -23.22 -0.02
C VAL A 20 20.19 -22.95 1.46
N GLU A 21 21.45 -22.73 1.85
CA GLU A 21 21.82 -22.41 3.22
C GLU A 21 21.15 -21.12 3.72
N ALA A 22 21.06 -20.10 2.86
CA ALA A 22 20.33 -18.87 3.19
C ALA A 22 18.83 -19.12 3.39
N LEU A 23 18.19 -19.92 2.55
CA LEU A 23 16.78 -20.27 2.68
C LEU A 23 16.52 -21.08 3.96
N ASP A 24 17.39 -22.04 4.29
CA ASP A 24 17.30 -22.82 5.53
C ASP A 24 17.46 -21.92 6.75
N PHE A 25 18.46 -21.04 6.74
CA PHE A 25 18.64 -20.04 7.81
C PHE A 25 17.39 -19.17 8.01
N TRP A 26 16.81 -18.64 6.94
CA TRP A 26 15.59 -17.82 7.02
C TRP A 26 14.38 -18.64 7.45
N SER A 27 14.26 -19.89 7.01
CA SER A 27 13.22 -20.82 7.45
C SER A 27 13.30 -21.06 8.96
N ASP A 28 14.48 -21.37 9.48
CA ASP A 28 14.68 -21.61 10.91
C ASP A 28 14.52 -20.35 11.75
N LEU A 29 14.99 -19.21 11.26
CA LEU A 29 14.76 -17.92 11.90
C LEU A 29 13.25 -17.63 11.98
N SER A 30 12.50 -17.91 10.92
CA SER A 30 11.04 -17.68 10.90
C SER A 30 10.28 -18.55 11.89
N LYS A 31 10.70 -19.82 12.10
CA LYS A 31 10.12 -20.72 13.09
C LYS A 31 10.35 -20.23 14.53
N ASN A 32 11.49 -19.61 14.77
CA ASN A 32 11.91 -19.11 16.08
C ASN A 32 11.48 -17.67 16.37
N LEU A 33 11.01 -16.94 15.36
CA LEU A 33 10.42 -15.62 15.57
C LEU A 33 9.12 -15.79 16.35
N LYS A 34 9.12 -15.30 17.61
CA LYS A 34 7.85 -15.13 18.34
C LYS A 34 6.88 -14.38 17.45
N PRO A 35 5.59 -14.80 17.38
CA PRO A 35 4.61 -14.06 16.62
C PRO A 35 4.68 -12.61 17.08
N LYS A 36 4.99 -11.71 16.15
CA LYS A 36 5.03 -10.27 16.42
C LYS A 36 3.72 -9.87 17.10
N ASN A 37 3.81 -9.00 18.07
CA ASN A 37 2.66 -8.41 18.75
C ASN A 37 1.50 -8.27 17.77
N LYS A 38 0.31 -8.74 18.15
CA LYS A 38 -0.90 -8.56 17.35
C LYS A 38 -0.96 -7.10 16.89
N ALA A 39 -1.28 -6.89 15.62
CA ALA A 39 -1.44 -5.56 15.07
C ALA A 39 -2.31 -4.72 16.00
N LYS A 40 -1.90 -3.49 16.29
CA LYS A 40 -2.64 -2.60 17.17
C LYS A 40 -3.99 -2.30 16.51
N LYS A 41 -5.08 -2.63 17.21
CA LYS A 41 -6.43 -2.32 16.74
C LYS A 41 -6.68 -0.81 16.87
N ILE A 42 -6.92 -0.14 15.75
CA ILE A 42 -7.22 1.29 15.72
C ILE A 42 -8.74 1.47 15.55
N LEU A 43 -9.34 2.28 16.43
CA LEU A 43 -10.78 2.53 16.40
C LEU A 43 -11.20 3.36 15.18
N ILE A 44 -12.41 3.15 14.70
CA ILE A 44 -12.97 3.87 13.52
C ILE A 44 -12.94 5.39 13.71
N ASP A 45 -13.34 5.89 14.89
CA ASP A 45 -13.36 7.34 15.16
C ASP A 45 -11.98 7.98 15.00
N TYR A 46 -10.94 7.24 15.40
CA TYR A 46 -9.57 7.69 15.22
C TYR A 46 -9.17 7.69 13.73
N LEU A 47 -9.55 6.64 12.98
CA LEU A 47 -9.32 6.61 11.54
C LEU A 47 -10.04 7.74 10.82
N GLN A 48 -11.22 8.16 11.26
CA GLN A 48 -11.94 9.31 10.73
C GLN A 48 -11.15 10.61 10.89
N ILE A 49 -10.54 10.82 12.07
CA ILE A 49 -9.70 12.00 12.34
C ILE A 49 -8.50 12.03 11.39
N GLU A 50 -7.77 10.92 11.29
CA GLU A 50 -6.58 10.83 10.44
C GLU A 50 -6.92 10.98 8.95
N PHE A 51 -8.05 10.40 8.52
CA PHE A 51 -8.56 10.61 7.17
C PHE A 51 -8.83 12.08 6.88
N GLY A 52 -9.49 12.78 7.81
CA GLY A 52 -9.77 14.21 7.68
C GLY A 52 -8.50 15.06 7.56
N ILE A 53 -7.46 14.73 8.32
CA ILE A 53 -6.15 15.41 8.26
C ILE A 53 -5.49 15.17 6.91
N MET A 54 -5.36 13.91 6.49
CA MET A 54 -4.76 13.54 5.20
C MET A 54 -5.54 14.18 4.03
N ARG A 55 -6.86 14.11 4.06
CA ARG A 55 -7.74 14.71 3.04
C ARG A 55 -7.53 16.21 2.90
N LYS A 56 -7.50 16.96 3.99
CA LYS A 56 -7.22 18.40 3.97
C LYS A 56 -5.87 18.69 3.34
N HIS A 57 -4.86 17.90 3.68
CA HIS A 57 -3.52 18.04 3.10
C HIS A 57 -3.54 17.81 1.58
N ILE A 58 -4.23 16.79 1.10
CA ILE A 58 -4.33 16.51 -0.34
C ILE A 58 -5.11 17.62 -1.06
N LEU A 59 -6.28 18.00 -0.56
CA LEU A 59 -7.18 18.92 -1.25
C LEU A 59 -6.67 20.36 -1.30
N ARG A 60 -5.86 20.76 -0.34
CA ARG A 60 -5.32 22.14 -0.27
C ARG A 60 -4.59 22.56 -1.55
N ASP A 61 -3.82 21.66 -2.12
CA ASP A 61 -2.85 22.00 -3.17
C ASP A 61 -3.14 21.34 -4.52
N ASN A 62 -4.06 20.37 -4.59
CA ASN A 62 -4.41 19.68 -5.83
C ASN A 62 -5.70 20.16 -6.45
N SER A 63 -5.69 20.32 -7.78
CA SER A 63 -6.92 20.47 -8.57
C SER A 63 -7.43 19.09 -8.97
N LEU A 64 -8.52 18.64 -8.35
CA LEU A 64 -9.14 17.34 -8.64
C LEU A 64 -10.19 17.41 -9.75
N LYS A 65 -10.42 18.57 -10.36
CA LYS A 65 -11.50 18.77 -11.37
C LYS A 65 -11.35 17.86 -12.58
N THR A 66 -10.11 17.59 -12.99
CA THR A 66 -9.78 16.82 -14.19
C THR A 66 -9.36 15.38 -13.87
N PHE A 67 -9.24 15.01 -12.60
CA PHE A 67 -8.80 13.69 -12.19
C PHE A 67 -9.97 12.86 -11.67
N ASN A 68 -10.30 11.81 -12.41
CA ASN A 68 -11.39 10.91 -12.02
C ASN A 68 -10.91 9.95 -10.94
N LEU A 69 -11.14 10.31 -9.68
CA LEU A 69 -10.93 9.44 -8.53
C LEU A 69 -12.16 8.57 -8.31
N SER A 70 -11.96 7.27 -8.30
CA SER A 70 -12.99 6.32 -7.91
C SER A 70 -12.84 5.97 -6.43
N PRO A 71 -13.94 5.82 -5.67
CA PRO A 71 -13.90 5.36 -4.29
C PRO A 71 -13.29 3.95 -4.22
N THR A 72 -12.59 3.67 -3.12
CA THR A 72 -11.99 2.37 -2.82
C THR A 72 -12.67 1.75 -1.62
N VAL A 73 -13.14 0.53 -1.74
CA VAL A 73 -13.69 -0.24 -0.63
C VAL A 73 -12.53 -0.99 0.05
N ILE A 74 -12.28 -0.69 1.33
CA ILE A 74 -11.22 -1.30 2.13
C ILE A 74 -11.87 -2.14 3.23
N TYR A 75 -11.56 -3.43 3.26
CA TYR A 75 -11.93 -4.32 4.36
C TYR A 75 -10.89 -4.27 5.47
N LEU A 76 -11.29 -3.89 6.67
CA LEU A 76 -10.47 -3.84 7.88
C LEU A 76 -10.58 -5.17 8.62
N THR A 77 -9.58 -6.03 8.44
CA THR A 77 -9.60 -7.44 8.88
C THR A 77 -9.69 -7.62 10.39
N ASP A 78 -9.15 -6.69 11.16
CA ASP A 78 -9.13 -6.69 12.62
C ASP A 78 -10.38 -6.07 13.26
N LEU A 79 -11.12 -5.27 12.51
CA LEU A 79 -12.38 -4.65 12.92
C LEU A 79 -13.61 -5.40 12.38
N ASN A 80 -13.42 -6.26 11.39
CA ASN A 80 -14.51 -6.92 10.64
C ASN A 80 -15.50 -5.90 10.05
N LYS A 81 -14.98 -4.83 9.43
CA LYS A 81 -15.76 -3.74 8.84
C LYS A 81 -15.17 -3.33 7.50
N CYS A 82 -16.03 -2.85 6.62
CA CYS A 82 -15.61 -2.17 5.41
C CYS A 82 -15.67 -0.64 5.56
N VAL A 83 -14.75 0.06 4.91
CA VAL A 83 -14.78 1.52 4.79
C VAL A 83 -14.66 1.93 3.34
N ILE A 84 -15.41 2.97 2.93
CA ILE A 84 -15.22 3.62 1.63
C ILE A 84 -14.20 4.73 1.80
N PHE A 85 -13.06 4.54 1.17
CA PHE A 85 -11.97 5.50 1.13
C PHE A 85 -12.11 6.36 -0.14
N ASP A 86 -12.61 7.59 0.02
CA ASP A 86 -12.81 8.56 -1.06
C ASP A 86 -12.43 9.96 -0.58
N ILE A 87 -11.30 10.49 -1.03
CA ILE A 87 -10.83 11.82 -0.63
C ILE A 87 -11.76 12.96 -1.06
N LYS A 88 -12.73 12.72 -1.94
CA LYS A 88 -13.77 13.70 -2.28
C LYS A 88 -14.84 13.80 -1.19
N LYS A 89 -15.03 12.76 -0.40
CA LYS A 89 -15.97 12.74 0.72
C LYS A 89 -15.35 13.33 1.98
N PRO A 90 -16.13 13.94 2.87
CA PRO A 90 -15.62 14.52 4.11
C PRO A 90 -15.13 13.47 5.11
N GLU A 91 -15.71 12.27 5.08
CA GLU A 91 -15.53 11.20 6.06
C GLU A 91 -15.43 9.84 5.38
N LEU A 92 -14.88 8.84 6.09
CA LEU A 92 -14.95 7.44 5.71
C LEU A 92 -16.38 6.95 5.95
N GLU A 93 -17.03 6.41 4.94
CA GLU A 93 -18.30 5.69 5.10
C GLU A 93 -18.00 4.29 5.62
N VAL A 94 -18.64 3.86 6.71
CA VAL A 94 -18.37 2.58 7.39
C VAL A 94 -19.60 1.67 7.27
N PHE A 95 -19.38 0.40 6.95
CA PHE A 95 -20.45 -0.60 6.84
C PHE A 95 -19.97 -2.00 7.22
N ASP A 96 -20.91 -2.89 7.51
CA ASP A 96 -20.63 -4.25 8.00
C ASP A 96 -20.63 -5.31 6.89
N ASP A 97 -21.10 -4.96 5.67
CA ASP A 97 -21.09 -5.87 4.52
C ASP A 97 -19.66 -6.03 3.98
N ILE A 98 -19.18 -7.27 3.95
CA ILE A 98 -17.84 -7.64 3.49
C ILE A 98 -17.87 -8.47 2.20
N SER A 99 -19.01 -8.51 1.50
CA SER A 99 -19.18 -9.32 0.29
C SER A 99 -18.22 -8.95 -0.84
N GLU A 100 -17.91 -7.65 -0.98
CA GLU A 100 -16.98 -7.16 -1.98
C GLU A 100 -16.08 -6.03 -1.46
N PHE A 101 -14.76 -6.19 -1.62
CA PHE A 101 -13.77 -5.16 -1.33
C PHE A 101 -12.71 -5.06 -2.42
N ASP A 102 -12.07 -3.90 -2.52
CA ASP A 102 -10.96 -3.66 -3.45
C ASP A 102 -9.62 -4.03 -2.82
N VAL A 103 -9.47 -3.74 -1.52
CA VAL A 103 -8.25 -3.99 -0.73
C VAL A 103 -8.65 -4.47 0.66
N SER A 104 -7.89 -5.39 1.25
CA SER A 104 -8.04 -5.73 2.67
C SER A 104 -6.73 -5.52 3.43
N MET A 105 -6.83 -4.99 4.64
CA MET A 105 -5.70 -4.72 5.53
C MET A 105 -6.16 -4.57 6.98
N SER A 106 -5.22 -4.50 7.94
CA SER A 106 -5.57 -4.13 9.31
C SER A 106 -5.83 -2.63 9.45
N SER A 107 -6.57 -2.23 10.49
CA SER A 107 -6.79 -0.82 10.82
C SER A 107 -5.49 -0.06 11.08
N GLU A 108 -4.47 -0.72 11.67
CA GLU A 108 -3.12 -0.16 11.84
C GLU A 108 -2.44 0.16 10.51
N CYS A 109 -2.62 -0.69 9.49
CA CYS A 109 -2.08 -0.43 8.16
C CYS A 109 -2.74 0.77 7.49
N LEU A 110 -4.06 0.91 7.62
CA LEU A 110 -4.78 2.07 7.09
C LEU A 110 -4.36 3.36 7.82
N ASP A 111 -4.26 3.32 9.15
CA ASP A 111 -3.75 4.43 9.96
C ASP A 111 -2.36 4.90 9.50
N MET A 112 -1.44 3.94 9.30
CA MET A 112 -0.10 4.23 8.80
C MET A 112 -0.11 4.91 7.42
N ILE A 113 -1.00 4.49 6.53
CA ILE A 113 -1.14 5.09 5.20
C ILE A 113 -1.65 6.53 5.29
N MET A 114 -2.59 6.80 6.19
CA MET A 114 -3.17 8.13 6.36
C MET A 114 -2.22 9.11 7.07
N LYS A 115 -1.44 8.65 8.02
CA LYS A 115 -0.45 9.47 8.76
C LYS A 115 0.80 9.78 7.96
N HIS A 116 1.22 8.85 7.12
CA HIS A 116 2.53 8.95 6.47
C HIS A 116 2.39 8.93 4.95
N PRO A 117 2.87 9.96 4.25
CA PRO A 117 2.84 10.01 2.78
C PRO A 117 3.49 8.79 2.10
N TYR A 118 4.47 8.17 2.76
CA TYR A 118 5.14 6.93 2.30
C TYR A 118 4.48 5.64 2.84
N GLY A 119 3.45 5.76 3.68
CA GLY A 119 2.82 4.63 4.36
C GLY A 119 2.33 3.55 3.40
N ARG A 120 1.69 3.95 2.30
CA ARG A 120 1.27 3.02 1.25
C ARG A 120 2.44 2.22 0.68
N GLY A 121 3.54 2.86 0.32
CA GLY A 121 4.73 2.19 -0.21
C GLY A 121 5.29 1.17 0.78
N THR A 122 5.38 1.53 2.06
CA THR A 122 5.82 0.63 3.13
C THR A 122 4.92 -0.60 3.27
N ILE A 123 3.59 -0.41 3.29
CA ILE A 123 2.62 -1.51 3.38
C ILE A 123 2.71 -2.43 2.16
N THR A 124 2.88 -1.87 0.96
CA THR A 124 3.03 -2.63 -0.29
C THR A 124 4.28 -3.51 -0.27
N ILE A 125 5.43 -2.97 0.12
CA ILE A 125 6.70 -3.71 0.17
C ILE A 125 6.64 -4.83 1.21
N ASN A 126 5.98 -4.59 2.35
CA ASN A 126 5.88 -5.57 3.44
C ASN A 126 4.76 -6.60 3.23
N GLY A 127 3.99 -6.53 2.16
CA GLY A 127 2.89 -7.46 1.88
C GLY A 127 1.79 -7.47 2.93
N ARG A 128 1.55 -6.36 3.63
CA ARG A 128 0.56 -6.26 4.73
C ARG A 128 -0.86 -5.94 4.26
N PHE A 129 -1.20 -6.33 3.05
CA PHE A 129 -2.54 -6.18 2.49
C PHE A 129 -2.79 -7.26 1.45
N THR A 130 -4.06 -7.48 1.12
CA THR A 130 -4.45 -8.20 -0.09
C THR A 130 -5.32 -7.29 -0.95
N ALA A 131 -5.29 -7.47 -2.27
CA ALA A 131 -6.02 -6.60 -3.17
C ALA A 131 -6.60 -7.38 -4.36
N ASN A 132 -7.76 -6.93 -4.82
CA ASN A 132 -8.26 -7.29 -6.14
C ASN A 132 -7.43 -6.53 -7.19
N TYR A 133 -6.60 -7.23 -7.96
CA TYR A 133 -5.65 -6.59 -8.87
C TYR A 133 -6.32 -5.67 -9.91
N LYS A 134 -7.54 -5.99 -10.37
CA LYS A 134 -8.30 -5.17 -11.33
C LYS A 134 -8.76 -3.85 -10.72
N ARG A 135 -9.02 -3.84 -9.41
CA ARG A 135 -9.56 -2.68 -8.68
C ARG A 135 -8.52 -1.93 -7.85
N PHE A 136 -7.32 -2.50 -7.68
CA PHE A 136 -6.24 -1.91 -6.88
C PHE A 136 -5.81 -0.52 -7.36
N ASN A 137 -5.96 -0.23 -8.64
CA ASN A 137 -5.67 1.09 -9.20
C ASN A 137 -6.46 2.23 -8.56
N LYS A 138 -7.69 1.98 -8.09
CA LYS A 138 -8.49 2.99 -7.39
C LYS A 138 -7.80 3.45 -6.11
N PHE A 139 -7.28 2.48 -5.33
CA PHE A 139 -6.53 2.74 -4.12
C PHE A 139 -5.23 3.51 -4.39
N LEU A 140 -4.52 3.13 -5.43
CA LEU A 140 -3.29 3.81 -5.84
C LEU A 140 -3.55 5.26 -6.24
N ASP A 141 -4.62 5.54 -6.97
CA ASP A 141 -4.96 6.89 -7.41
C ASP A 141 -5.06 7.87 -6.25
N GLN A 142 -5.76 7.49 -5.21
CA GLN A 142 -6.00 8.35 -4.06
C GLN A 142 -4.75 8.51 -3.19
N THR A 143 -4.04 7.42 -2.91
CA THR A 143 -2.87 7.43 -2.03
C THR A 143 -1.61 7.99 -2.70
N ASN A 144 -1.50 7.92 -4.03
CA ASN A 144 -0.40 8.53 -4.77
C ASN A 144 -0.41 10.06 -4.66
N LEU A 145 -1.58 10.70 -4.61
CA LEU A 145 -1.66 12.15 -4.44
C LEU A 145 -1.01 12.60 -3.14
N TYR A 146 -1.21 11.84 -2.05
CA TYR A 146 -0.58 12.14 -0.77
C TYR A 146 0.95 12.03 -0.84
N TYR A 147 1.46 10.98 -1.47
CA TYR A 147 2.88 10.82 -1.72
C TYR A 147 3.46 11.98 -2.53
N TYR A 148 2.84 12.34 -3.65
CA TYR A 148 3.34 13.42 -4.50
C TYR A 148 3.31 14.79 -3.80
N ASN A 149 2.28 15.06 -2.99
CA ASN A 149 2.21 16.28 -2.20
C ASN A 149 3.40 16.43 -1.26
N ASN A 150 3.83 15.34 -0.65
CA ASN A 150 4.95 15.36 0.28
C ASN A 150 6.28 15.74 -0.38
N ILE A 151 6.43 15.47 -1.66
CA ILE A 151 7.61 15.88 -2.46
C ILE A 151 7.38 17.18 -3.26
N GLY A 152 6.38 17.98 -2.89
CA GLY A 152 6.09 19.27 -3.48
C GLY A 152 5.48 19.22 -4.87
N ARG A 153 4.84 18.09 -5.23
CA ARG A 153 4.21 17.91 -6.53
C ARG A 153 2.69 17.85 -6.41
N TYR A 154 2.01 18.70 -7.15
CA TYR A 154 0.57 18.93 -7.01
C TYR A 154 -0.14 18.83 -8.35
N LEU A 155 -1.23 18.07 -8.40
CA LEU A 155 -2.04 17.87 -9.59
C LEU A 155 -2.66 19.22 -10.04
N GLY A 156 -2.49 19.53 -11.34
CA GLY A 156 -2.91 20.81 -11.91
C GLY A 156 -1.90 21.94 -11.78
N LYS A 157 -0.74 21.69 -11.14
CA LYS A 157 0.38 22.65 -11.07
C LYS A 157 1.62 22.05 -11.77
N ASN A 158 2.30 21.13 -11.12
CA ASN A 158 3.59 20.54 -11.56
C ASN A 158 3.58 19.01 -11.57
N LEU A 159 2.41 18.36 -11.45
CA LEU A 159 2.20 16.92 -11.55
C LEU A 159 1.21 16.63 -12.68
N LYS A 160 1.58 15.74 -13.60
CA LYS A 160 0.71 15.29 -14.69
C LYS A 160 0.02 13.99 -14.32
N ILE A 161 -1.20 13.77 -14.81
CA ILE A 161 -1.97 12.53 -14.61
C ILE A 161 -1.20 11.31 -15.11
N SER A 162 -0.49 11.42 -16.24
CA SER A 162 0.32 10.34 -16.81
C SER A 162 1.40 9.81 -15.86
N GLU A 163 1.92 10.64 -14.99
CA GLU A 163 2.96 10.24 -14.02
C GLU A 163 2.37 9.40 -12.88
N ILE A 164 1.12 9.65 -12.52
CA ILE A 164 0.37 8.81 -11.57
C ILE A 164 0.04 7.45 -12.21
N THR A 165 -0.42 7.46 -13.47
CA THR A 165 -0.81 6.23 -14.18
C THR A 165 0.35 5.31 -14.50
N ASN A 166 1.55 5.83 -14.74
CA ASN A 166 2.73 5.00 -14.98
C ASN A 166 3.12 4.13 -13.78
N GLN A 167 2.92 4.62 -12.55
CA GLN A 167 3.13 3.81 -11.35
C GLN A 167 2.12 2.66 -11.23
N LYS A 168 0.89 2.85 -11.69
CA LYS A 168 -0.12 1.78 -11.69
C LYS A 168 0.35 0.55 -12.45
N ASN A 169 0.96 0.74 -13.62
CA ASN A 169 1.43 -0.35 -14.46
C ASN A 169 2.49 -1.22 -13.75
N PHE A 170 3.34 -0.63 -12.92
CA PHE A 170 4.33 -1.36 -12.13
C PHE A 170 3.66 -2.26 -11.08
N TYR A 171 2.77 -1.70 -10.27
CA TYR A 171 2.07 -2.46 -9.22
C TYR A 171 1.12 -3.54 -9.80
N THR A 172 0.46 -3.24 -10.91
CA THR A 172 -0.39 -4.21 -11.60
C THR A 172 0.40 -5.41 -12.12
N ARG A 173 1.65 -5.23 -12.54
CA ARG A 173 2.54 -6.33 -12.93
C ARG A 173 2.91 -7.18 -11.73
N LEU A 174 3.36 -6.58 -10.63
CA LEU A 174 3.71 -7.31 -9.41
C LEU A 174 2.57 -8.20 -8.88
N LEU A 175 1.32 -7.70 -8.93
CA LEU A 175 0.16 -8.46 -8.46
C LEU A 175 -0.32 -9.56 -9.42
N LYS A 176 0.15 -9.55 -10.68
CA LYS A 176 -0.17 -10.63 -11.64
C LYS A 176 0.78 -11.81 -11.55
N ASP A 177 1.98 -11.58 -11.05
CA ASP A 177 3.05 -12.57 -10.97
C ASP A 177 3.07 -13.28 -9.61
N THR A 178 2.15 -12.92 -8.70
CA THR A 178 1.90 -13.57 -7.40
C THR A 178 0.58 -14.33 -7.39
#